data_57622e54815b2e7d630c80c61f3b4044
#
_entry.id   57622e54815b2e7d630c80c61f3b4044
#
_cell.length_a   1.000
_cell.length_b   1.000
_cell.length_c   1.000
_cell.angle_alpha   90.00
_cell.angle_beta   90.00
_cell.angle_gamma   90.00
#
_symmetry.space_group_name_H-M   'P 1'
#
loop_
_entity.id
_entity.type
_entity.pdbx_description
1 polymer ?
#
loop_
_entity_poly.entity_id
_entity_poly.type
_entity_poly.pdbx_seq_one_letter_code
_entity_poly.pdbx_strand_id
1 'polypeptide(L)'
;MERFIGKKRKGSILRYKQIFALFFTFFLVFVVVSSVTYASMVVRQRDRLKRQVEQSLSIDVNLMDQYIQRVHNATYKFLSRISVYSEIPPMGEYTPADYRNIGALVEQMGEFYQSVSDYAYQVYFFSNDQHVITPDGTYEFSVYFDRIYQHDYYTSDYWKTRQPEKNAFVNYAVDT
;
A
#
# COMPACT_ATOMS: atom_id res chain seq x y z
N MET A 1 64.27 63.29 -23.60
CA MET A 1 63.38 62.23 -24.20
C MET A 1 62.77 61.26 -23.17
N GLU A 2 63.21 61.18 -21.94
CA GLU A 2 62.72 60.22 -20.95
C GLU A 2 61.37 60.56 -20.27
N ARG A 3 60.92 61.83 -20.26
CA ARG A 3 59.65 62.21 -19.59
C ARG A 3 58.37 61.78 -20.33
N PHE A 4 58.45 61.47 -21.65
CA PHE A 4 57.29 61.07 -22.43
C PHE A 4 56.94 59.59 -22.33
N ILE A 5 57.89 58.72 -22.00
CA ILE A 5 57.69 57.24 -21.92
C ILE A 5 56.98 56.87 -20.64
N GLY A 6 57.23 57.56 -19.53
CA GLY A 6 56.60 57.27 -18.22
C GLY A 6 55.10 57.60 -18.14
N LYS A 7 54.63 58.57 -18.92
CA LYS A 7 53.22 59.05 -18.91
C LYS A 7 52.29 58.08 -19.66
N LYS A 8 52.81 57.43 -20.73
CA LYS A 8 52.05 56.44 -21.54
C LYS A 8 51.85 55.12 -20.77
N ARG A 9 52.83 54.66 -19.97
CA ARG A 9 52.73 53.42 -19.14
C ARG A 9 51.71 53.57 -18.01
N LYS A 10 51.68 54.74 -17.33
CA LYS A 10 50.68 54.94 -16.25
C LYS A 10 49.25 54.99 -16.77
N GLY A 11 48.96 55.49 -17.94
CA GLY A 11 47.62 55.52 -18.56
C GLY A 11 47.12 54.13 -18.96
N SER A 12 48.00 53.26 -19.43
CA SER A 12 47.59 51.88 -19.77
C SER A 12 47.28 51.05 -18.55
N ILE A 13 48.04 51.14 -17.48
CA ILE A 13 47.80 50.42 -16.21
C ILE A 13 46.48 50.87 -15.57
N LEU A 14 46.13 52.13 -15.67
CA LEU A 14 44.89 52.67 -15.16
C LEU A 14 43.67 52.08 -15.92
N ARG A 15 43.77 51.99 -17.23
CA ARG A 15 42.74 51.38 -18.09
C ARG A 15 42.54 49.87 -17.79
N TYR A 16 43.60 49.12 -17.58
CA TYR A 16 43.51 47.70 -17.22
C TYR A 16 42.83 47.53 -15.86
N LYS A 17 43.13 48.37 -14.86
CA LYS A 17 42.46 48.32 -13.58
C LYS A 17 40.97 48.65 -13.67
N GLN A 18 40.57 49.61 -14.52
CA GLN A 18 39.17 49.90 -14.75
C GLN A 18 38.40 48.79 -15.44
N ILE A 19 39.01 48.16 -16.49
CA ILE A 19 38.41 47.04 -17.19
C ILE A 19 38.28 45.84 -16.26
N PHE A 20 39.31 45.56 -15.43
CA PHE A 20 39.26 44.48 -14.46
C PHE A 20 38.21 44.71 -13.38
N ALA A 21 38.07 45.92 -12.86
CA ALA A 21 37.05 46.27 -11.88
C ALA A 21 35.64 46.11 -12.46
N LEU A 22 35.43 46.52 -13.71
CA LEU A 22 34.15 46.38 -14.40
C LEU A 22 33.80 44.91 -14.62
N PHE A 23 34.77 44.08 -15.10
CA PHE A 23 34.60 42.66 -15.25
C PHE A 23 34.29 41.96 -13.93
N PHE A 24 35.00 42.32 -12.86
CA PHE A 24 34.79 41.77 -11.51
C PHE A 24 33.39 42.12 -10.98
N THR A 25 32.93 43.32 -11.23
CA THR A 25 31.57 43.77 -10.82
C THR A 25 30.50 42.94 -11.56
N PHE A 26 30.64 42.74 -12.86
CA PHE A 26 29.73 41.92 -13.65
C PHE A 26 29.73 40.46 -13.16
N PHE A 27 30.92 39.91 -12.91
CA PHE A 27 31.06 38.54 -12.41
C PHE A 27 30.37 38.37 -11.05
N LEU A 28 30.54 39.34 -10.15
CA LEU A 28 29.92 39.34 -8.82
C LEU A 28 28.38 39.42 -8.91
N VAL A 29 27.85 40.29 -9.76
CA VAL A 29 26.40 40.37 -10.03
C VAL A 29 25.88 39.06 -10.60
N PHE A 30 26.61 38.46 -11.56
CA PHE A 30 26.22 37.17 -12.13
C PHE A 30 26.17 36.04 -11.10
N VAL A 31 27.18 35.94 -10.22
CA VAL A 31 27.21 34.95 -9.13
C VAL A 31 26.05 35.16 -8.17
N VAL A 32 25.74 36.41 -7.78
CA VAL A 32 24.62 36.68 -6.87
C VAL A 32 23.28 36.27 -7.50
N VAL A 33 23.04 36.69 -8.75
CA VAL A 33 21.79 36.38 -9.47
C VAL A 33 21.66 34.86 -9.67
N SER A 34 22.74 34.19 -10.06
CA SER A 34 22.74 32.73 -10.23
C SER A 34 22.46 32.01 -8.91
N SER A 35 23.04 32.47 -7.81
CA SER A 35 22.84 31.87 -6.47
C SER A 35 21.39 32.03 -6.01
N VAL A 36 20.79 33.21 -6.17
CA VAL A 36 19.39 33.46 -5.82
C VAL A 36 18.45 32.64 -6.70
N THR A 37 18.73 32.55 -7.99
CA THR A 37 17.94 31.73 -8.93
C THR A 37 18.01 30.26 -8.55
N TYR A 38 19.20 29.73 -8.29
CA TYR A 38 19.40 28.35 -7.86
C TYR A 38 18.65 28.05 -6.53
N ALA A 39 18.82 28.90 -5.52
CA ALA A 39 18.13 28.75 -4.25
C ALA A 39 16.60 28.72 -4.42
N SER A 40 16.06 29.64 -5.23
CA SER A 40 14.62 29.70 -5.51
C SER A 40 14.13 28.47 -6.27
N MET A 41 14.94 27.92 -7.18
CA MET A 41 14.62 26.71 -7.92
C MET A 41 14.58 25.47 -6.98
N VAL A 42 15.55 25.35 -6.09
CA VAL A 42 15.60 24.24 -5.11
C VAL A 42 14.37 24.27 -4.19
N VAL A 43 14.01 25.44 -3.67
CA VAL A 43 12.81 25.60 -2.83
C VAL A 43 11.56 25.19 -3.60
N ARG A 44 11.38 25.69 -4.82
CA ARG A 44 10.21 25.32 -5.66
C ARG A 44 10.14 23.83 -6.00
N GLN A 45 11.28 23.20 -6.28
CA GLN A 45 11.33 21.76 -6.54
C GLN A 45 10.94 20.97 -5.30
N ARG A 46 11.45 21.35 -4.12
CA ARG A 46 11.09 20.71 -2.85
C ARG A 46 9.58 20.81 -2.58
N ASP A 47 9.00 22.00 -2.78
CA ASP A 47 7.57 22.21 -2.58
C ASP A 47 6.70 21.43 -3.57
N ARG A 48 7.17 21.26 -4.82
CA ARG A 48 6.51 20.41 -5.81
C ARG A 48 6.55 18.95 -5.42
N LEU A 49 7.72 18.44 -5.04
CA LEU A 49 7.88 17.06 -4.58
C LEU A 49 7.01 16.77 -3.36
N LYS A 50 7.02 17.67 -2.38
CA LYS A 50 6.17 17.53 -1.19
C LYS A 50 4.69 17.40 -1.57
N ARG A 51 4.18 18.30 -2.42
CA ARG A 51 2.79 18.25 -2.90
C ARG A 51 2.48 16.97 -3.69
N GLN A 52 3.41 16.50 -4.53
CA GLN A 52 3.22 15.25 -5.27
C GLN A 52 3.13 14.05 -4.33
N VAL A 53 4.01 13.98 -3.31
CA VAL A 53 3.97 12.91 -2.30
C VAL A 53 2.67 12.96 -1.49
N GLU A 54 2.25 14.13 -1.04
CA GLU A 54 0.99 14.31 -0.30
C GLU A 54 -0.23 13.91 -1.15
N GLN A 55 -0.25 14.26 -2.44
CA GLN A 55 -1.32 13.86 -3.36
C GLN A 55 -1.32 12.35 -3.61
N SER A 56 -0.16 11.75 -3.87
CA SER A 56 -0.03 10.30 -4.06
C SER A 56 -0.50 9.55 -2.83
N LEU A 57 -0.03 9.96 -1.64
CA LEU A 57 -0.43 9.34 -0.39
C LEU A 57 -1.94 9.45 -0.15
N SER A 58 -2.54 10.60 -0.44
CA SER A 58 -3.99 10.79 -0.33
C SER A 58 -4.78 9.88 -1.28
N ILE A 59 -4.28 9.67 -2.50
CA ILE A 59 -4.90 8.75 -3.46
C ILE A 59 -4.79 7.31 -2.94
N ASP A 60 -3.62 6.90 -2.47
CA ASP A 60 -3.38 5.55 -1.97
C ASP A 60 -4.24 5.24 -0.74
N VAL A 61 -4.38 6.18 0.20
CA VAL A 61 -5.27 6.05 1.36
C VAL A 61 -6.73 5.91 0.92
N ASN A 62 -7.19 6.74 -0.02
CA ASN A 62 -8.56 6.65 -0.52
C ASN A 62 -8.85 5.33 -1.25
N LEU A 63 -7.88 4.82 -2.01
CA LEU A 63 -7.98 3.50 -2.65
C LEU A 63 -8.06 2.39 -1.60
N MET A 64 -7.23 2.44 -0.57
CA MET A 64 -7.23 1.47 0.51
C MET A 64 -8.57 1.47 1.27
N ASP A 65 -9.13 2.65 1.57
CA ASP A 65 -10.45 2.77 2.18
C ASP A 65 -11.55 2.16 1.29
N GLN A 66 -11.48 2.39 -0.02
CA GLN A 66 -12.44 1.77 -0.96
C GLN A 66 -12.30 0.25 -0.98
N TYR A 67 -11.09 -0.30 -0.91
CA TYR A 67 -10.85 -1.73 -0.85
C TYR A 67 -11.43 -2.34 0.42
N ILE A 68 -11.15 -1.74 1.57
CA ILE A 68 -11.70 -2.17 2.87
C ILE A 68 -13.22 -2.17 2.81
N GLN A 69 -13.84 -1.11 2.29
CA GLN A 69 -15.29 -1.01 2.17
C GLN A 69 -15.88 -2.08 1.23
N ARG A 70 -15.22 -2.39 0.12
CA ARG A 70 -15.66 -3.46 -0.80
C ARG A 70 -15.60 -4.83 -0.12
N VAL A 71 -14.49 -5.16 0.52
CA VAL A 71 -14.33 -6.42 1.25
C VAL A 71 -15.36 -6.52 2.37
N HIS A 72 -15.55 -5.44 3.14
CA HIS A 72 -16.55 -5.39 4.21
C HIS A 72 -17.98 -5.63 3.68
N ASN A 73 -18.37 -4.94 2.61
CA ASN A 73 -19.68 -5.09 2.01
C ASN A 73 -19.90 -6.50 1.43
N ALA A 74 -18.89 -7.07 0.78
CA ALA A 74 -18.93 -8.43 0.27
C ALA A 74 -19.06 -9.45 1.41
N THR A 75 -18.30 -9.26 2.49
CA THR A 75 -18.36 -10.11 3.69
C THR A 75 -19.75 -10.02 4.35
N TYR A 76 -20.28 -8.82 4.52
CA TYR A 76 -21.61 -8.64 5.09
C TYR A 76 -22.69 -9.33 4.23
N LYS A 77 -22.62 -9.17 2.92
CA LYS A 77 -23.54 -9.85 1.98
C LYS A 77 -23.41 -11.38 2.08
N PHE A 78 -22.21 -11.90 2.15
CA PHE A 78 -21.96 -13.32 2.35
C PHE A 78 -22.54 -13.81 3.67
N LEU A 79 -22.18 -13.19 4.80
CA LEU A 79 -22.66 -13.56 6.13
C LEU A 79 -24.19 -13.49 6.25
N SER A 80 -24.86 -12.51 5.64
CA SER A 80 -26.32 -12.42 5.65
C SER A 80 -27.00 -13.57 4.92
N ARG A 81 -26.35 -14.16 3.93
CA ARG A 81 -26.87 -15.32 3.19
C ARG A 81 -26.64 -16.64 3.94
N ILE A 82 -25.45 -16.80 4.57
CA ILE A 82 -25.12 -18.02 5.27
C ILE A 82 -25.79 -18.15 6.65
N SER A 83 -26.38 -17.10 7.19
CA SER A 83 -27.14 -17.15 8.45
C SER A 83 -28.31 -18.17 8.41
N VAL A 84 -28.71 -18.57 7.20
CA VAL A 84 -29.72 -19.64 6.97
C VAL A 84 -29.16 -21.04 7.21
N TYR A 85 -27.82 -21.21 7.19
CA TYR A 85 -27.15 -22.51 7.33
C TYR A 85 -26.49 -22.63 8.70
N SER A 86 -27.27 -22.56 9.76
CA SER A 86 -26.77 -22.33 11.12
C SER A 86 -25.94 -23.44 11.74
N GLU A 87 -26.01 -24.67 11.24
CA GLU A 87 -25.24 -25.80 11.80
C GLU A 87 -24.83 -26.78 10.70
N ILE A 88 -23.52 -26.91 10.51
CA ILE A 88 -22.94 -27.98 9.69
C ILE A 88 -22.63 -29.15 10.65
N PRO A 89 -23.24 -30.33 10.45
CA PRO A 89 -22.96 -31.46 11.33
C PRO A 89 -21.51 -31.96 11.19
N PRO A 90 -21.00 -32.75 12.13
CA PRO A 90 -19.66 -33.33 12.05
C PRO A 90 -19.44 -34.15 10.78
N MET A 91 -18.20 -34.21 10.28
CA MET A 91 -17.83 -35.03 9.14
C MET A 91 -18.18 -36.49 9.44
N GLY A 92 -18.88 -37.13 8.49
CA GLY A 92 -19.31 -38.51 8.62
C GLY A 92 -20.76 -38.72 9.06
N GLU A 93 -21.44 -37.66 9.52
CA GLU A 93 -22.86 -37.66 9.91
C GLU A 93 -23.78 -36.93 8.93
N TYR A 94 -23.29 -36.63 7.71
CA TYR A 94 -24.03 -35.85 6.72
C TYR A 94 -25.23 -36.57 6.16
N THR A 95 -26.36 -35.91 6.22
CA THR A 95 -27.56 -36.30 5.46
C THR A 95 -27.48 -35.78 4.01
N PRO A 96 -28.30 -36.31 3.09
CA PRO A 96 -28.41 -35.77 1.74
C PRO A 96 -28.78 -34.26 1.70
N ALA A 97 -29.44 -33.74 2.74
CA ALA A 97 -29.74 -32.31 2.87
C ALA A 97 -28.47 -31.51 3.23
N ASP A 98 -27.64 -32.04 4.09
CA ASP A 98 -26.39 -31.38 4.51
C ASP A 98 -25.41 -31.27 3.34
N TYR A 99 -25.29 -32.31 2.52
CA TYR A 99 -24.48 -32.24 1.29
C TYR A 99 -24.93 -31.11 0.35
N ARG A 100 -26.25 -30.93 0.19
CA ARG A 100 -26.78 -29.81 -0.63
C ARG A 100 -26.48 -28.46 -0.01
N ASN A 101 -26.64 -28.33 1.30
CA ASN A 101 -26.37 -27.10 2.03
C ASN A 101 -24.86 -26.74 1.96
N ILE A 102 -23.97 -27.70 2.15
CA ILE A 102 -22.51 -27.53 2.01
C ILE A 102 -22.16 -27.16 0.57
N GLY A 103 -22.75 -27.82 -0.43
CA GLY A 103 -22.54 -27.45 -1.84
C GLY A 103 -22.95 -26.01 -2.14
N ALA A 104 -24.10 -25.58 -1.61
CA ALA A 104 -24.54 -24.19 -1.74
C ALA A 104 -23.63 -23.18 -1.03
N LEU A 105 -23.06 -23.56 0.14
CA LEU A 105 -22.07 -22.74 0.84
C LEU A 105 -20.76 -22.62 0.07
N VAL A 106 -20.27 -23.69 -0.52
CA VAL A 106 -19.07 -23.67 -1.39
C VAL A 106 -19.28 -22.77 -2.59
N GLU A 107 -20.46 -22.86 -3.25
CA GLU A 107 -20.81 -21.97 -4.37
C GLU A 107 -20.85 -20.52 -3.94
N GLN A 108 -21.49 -20.20 -2.80
CA GLN A 108 -21.52 -18.83 -2.25
C GLN A 108 -20.14 -18.33 -1.84
N MET A 109 -19.26 -19.23 -1.34
CA MET A 109 -17.87 -18.89 -1.06
C MET A 109 -17.11 -18.58 -2.35
N GLY A 110 -17.39 -19.30 -3.44
CA GLY A 110 -16.85 -18.98 -4.78
C GLY A 110 -17.29 -17.60 -5.28
N GLU A 111 -18.58 -17.25 -5.15
CA GLU A 111 -19.07 -15.89 -5.46
C GLU A 111 -18.43 -14.81 -4.60
N PHE A 112 -18.28 -15.08 -3.31
CA PHE A 112 -17.59 -14.18 -2.39
C PHE A 112 -16.13 -13.98 -2.79
N TYR A 113 -15.40 -15.06 -3.06
CA TYR A 113 -14.02 -14.98 -3.50
C TYR A 113 -13.88 -14.16 -4.79
N GLN A 114 -14.71 -14.42 -5.80
CA GLN A 114 -14.70 -13.63 -7.03
C GLN A 114 -14.91 -12.13 -6.80
N SER A 115 -15.72 -11.77 -5.81
CA SER A 115 -15.97 -10.36 -5.48
C SER A 115 -14.83 -9.65 -4.77
N VAL A 116 -13.88 -10.41 -4.17
CA VAL A 116 -12.74 -9.90 -3.39
C VAL A 116 -11.38 -10.36 -3.91
N SER A 117 -11.32 -11.15 -4.99
CA SER A 117 -10.10 -11.76 -5.53
C SER A 117 -9.02 -10.75 -5.93
N ASP A 118 -9.40 -9.51 -6.26
CA ASP A 118 -8.43 -8.43 -6.52
C ASP A 118 -7.69 -7.97 -5.25
N TYR A 119 -8.18 -8.33 -4.06
CA TYR A 119 -7.72 -7.83 -2.76
C TYR A 119 -7.37 -8.92 -1.77
N ALA A 120 -7.87 -10.14 -1.98
CA ALA A 120 -7.67 -11.29 -1.10
C ALA A 120 -7.08 -12.44 -1.90
N TYR A 121 -5.90 -12.90 -1.49
CA TYR A 121 -5.26 -14.06 -2.10
C TYR A 121 -6.05 -15.34 -1.82
N GLN A 122 -6.60 -15.45 -0.61
CA GLN A 122 -7.33 -16.63 -0.17
C GLN A 122 -8.46 -16.23 0.77
N VAL A 123 -9.59 -16.94 0.67
CA VAL A 123 -10.73 -16.77 1.56
C VAL A 123 -11.15 -18.13 2.10
N TYR A 124 -11.48 -18.18 3.37
CA TYR A 124 -12.01 -19.37 4.01
C TYR A 124 -13.00 -18.98 5.11
N PHE A 125 -13.96 -19.86 5.34
CA PHE A 125 -14.96 -19.70 6.38
C PHE A 125 -14.96 -20.92 7.28
N PHE A 126 -15.03 -20.70 8.58
CA PHE A 126 -15.27 -21.74 9.56
C PHE A 126 -16.20 -21.22 10.66
N SER A 127 -17.15 -22.03 11.10
CA SER A 127 -18.08 -21.71 12.18
C SER A 127 -17.73 -22.45 13.47
N ASN A 128 -16.92 -23.47 13.36
CA ASN A 128 -16.44 -24.33 14.45
C ASN A 128 -15.04 -24.84 14.14
N ASP A 129 -14.44 -25.59 15.03
CA ASP A 129 -13.12 -26.19 14.90
C ASP A 129 -13.09 -27.52 14.12
N GLN A 130 -14.17 -27.87 13.44
CA GLN A 130 -14.27 -29.13 12.69
C GLN A 130 -14.11 -28.94 11.19
N HIS A 131 -14.67 -27.87 10.62
CA HIS A 131 -14.72 -27.68 9.17
C HIS A 131 -14.25 -26.30 8.74
N VAL A 132 -13.53 -26.28 7.61
CA VAL A 132 -13.20 -25.08 6.85
C VAL A 132 -13.81 -25.18 5.46
N ILE A 133 -14.56 -24.16 5.07
CA ILE A 133 -15.18 -24.05 3.75
C ILE A 133 -14.38 -23.06 2.94
N THR A 134 -13.99 -23.45 1.75
CA THR A 134 -13.27 -22.64 0.78
C THR A 134 -14.02 -22.61 -0.55
N PRO A 135 -13.64 -21.78 -1.52
CA PRO A 135 -14.18 -21.85 -2.88
C PRO A 135 -14.00 -23.22 -3.55
N ASP A 136 -12.98 -23.97 -3.15
CA ASP A 136 -12.63 -25.28 -3.75
C ASP A 136 -13.30 -26.47 -3.06
N GLY A 137 -13.91 -26.25 -1.89
CA GLY A 137 -14.58 -27.32 -1.16
C GLY A 137 -14.53 -27.17 0.35
N THR A 138 -14.83 -28.29 1.02
CA THR A 138 -14.87 -28.38 2.48
C THR A 138 -13.78 -29.30 2.97
N TYR A 139 -13.05 -28.88 3.99
CA TYR A 139 -11.92 -29.59 4.56
C TYR A 139 -12.10 -29.76 6.07
N GLU A 140 -11.49 -30.78 6.65
CA GLU A 140 -11.30 -30.87 8.09
C GLU A 140 -10.42 -29.71 8.56
N PHE A 141 -10.76 -29.11 9.69
CA PHE A 141 -10.12 -27.90 10.21
C PHE A 141 -8.61 -28.06 10.41
N SER A 142 -8.18 -29.12 11.09
CA SER A 142 -6.77 -29.41 11.31
C SER A 142 -6.02 -29.71 10.00
N VAL A 143 -6.63 -30.47 9.11
CA VAL A 143 -6.02 -30.79 7.81
C VAL A 143 -5.83 -29.54 6.97
N TYR A 144 -6.80 -28.63 6.99
CA TYR A 144 -6.69 -27.38 6.25
C TYR A 144 -5.55 -26.51 6.75
N PHE A 145 -5.53 -26.17 8.03
CA PHE A 145 -4.54 -25.22 8.57
C PHE A 145 -3.14 -25.81 8.71
N ASP A 146 -3.00 -27.09 9.01
CA ASP A 146 -1.70 -27.70 9.29
C ASP A 146 -1.06 -28.34 8.05
N ARG A 147 -1.84 -28.67 7.00
CA ARG A 147 -1.33 -29.34 5.81
C ARG A 147 -1.57 -28.63 4.49
N ILE A 148 -2.69 -27.93 4.32
CA ILE A 148 -3.04 -27.26 3.07
C ILE A 148 -2.58 -25.81 3.09
N TYR A 149 -2.94 -25.08 4.14
CA TYR A 149 -2.57 -23.68 4.29
C TYR A 149 -1.11 -23.49 4.68
N GLN A 150 -0.56 -24.39 5.50
CA GLN A 150 0.86 -24.51 5.90
C GLN A 150 1.53 -23.19 6.28
N HIS A 151 0.91 -22.41 7.15
CA HIS A 151 1.50 -21.18 7.63
C HIS A 151 2.16 -21.40 9.00
N ASP A 152 3.42 -20.93 9.17
CA ASP A 152 4.22 -21.17 10.38
C ASP A 152 3.57 -20.64 11.66
N TYR A 153 2.81 -19.55 11.57
CA TYR A 153 2.16 -18.90 12.71
C TYR A 153 0.67 -19.19 12.83
N TYR A 154 -0.04 -19.41 11.72
CA TYR A 154 -1.49 -19.54 11.66
C TYR A 154 -1.91 -21.01 11.59
N THR A 155 -1.45 -21.81 12.57
CA THR A 155 -1.78 -23.23 12.70
C THR A 155 -3.22 -23.45 13.17
N SER A 156 -3.70 -24.70 13.15
CA SER A 156 -5.01 -25.03 13.68
C SER A 156 -5.19 -24.64 15.15
N ASP A 157 -4.14 -24.78 15.98
CA ASP A 157 -4.18 -24.40 17.39
C ASP A 157 -4.28 -22.88 17.58
N TYR A 158 -3.61 -22.10 16.73
CA TYR A 158 -3.75 -20.65 16.72
C TYR A 158 -5.20 -20.21 16.52
N TRP A 159 -5.89 -20.78 15.53
CA TRP A 159 -7.26 -20.44 15.21
C TRP A 159 -8.27 -20.94 16.23
N LYS A 160 -8.03 -22.11 16.86
CA LYS A 160 -8.86 -22.63 17.96
C LYS A 160 -8.84 -21.71 19.19
N THR A 161 -7.68 -21.12 19.49
CA THR A 161 -7.53 -20.23 20.66
C THR A 161 -8.04 -18.82 20.43
N ARG A 162 -8.11 -18.40 19.17
CA ARG A 162 -8.56 -17.05 18.75
C ARG A 162 -9.91 -17.10 18.04
N GLN A 163 -10.90 -17.73 18.65
CA GLN A 163 -12.26 -17.54 18.13
C GLN A 163 -12.59 -16.05 18.22
N PRO A 164 -12.81 -15.35 17.07
CA PRO A 164 -13.19 -13.94 17.13
C PRO A 164 -14.47 -13.79 17.92
N GLU A 165 -14.56 -12.75 18.74
CA GLU A 165 -15.83 -12.39 19.40
C GLU A 165 -16.93 -12.34 18.34
N LYS A 166 -18.12 -12.85 18.66
CA LYS A 166 -19.28 -12.85 17.76
C LYS A 166 -19.40 -11.49 17.08
N ASN A 167 -19.27 -11.46 15.74
CA ASN A 167 -19.33 -10.28 14.86
C ASN A 167 -18.06 -9.43 14.74
N ALA A 168 -16.89 -9.89 15.13
CA ALA A 168 -15.65 -9.19 14.84
C ALA A 168 -15.16 -9.54 13.42
N PHE A 169 -14.95 -8.52 12.58
CA PHE A 169 -14.22 -8.68 11.33
C PHE A 169 -12.72 -8.55 11.64
N VAL A 170 -11.97 -9.62 11.44
CA VAL A 170 -10.53 -9.62 11.71
C VAL A 170 -9.78 -9.81 10.40
N ASN A 171 -9.03 -8.80 9.99
CA ASN A 171 -8.06 -8.89 8.92
C ASN A 171 -6.72 -9.35 9.49
N TYR A 172 -6.23 -10.46 9.00
CA TYR A 172 -4.87 -10.90 9.28
C TYR A 172 -3.99 -10.53 8.11
N ALA A 173 -3.00 -9.67 8.33
CA ALA A 173 -1.95 -9.44 7.39
C ALA A 173 -1.09 -10.70 7.33
N VAL A 174 -0.90 -11.22 6.13
CA VAL A 174 0.09 -12.29 5.89
C VAL A 174 1.44 -11.57 5.82
N ASP A 175 2.30 -11.81 6.79
CA ASP A 175 3.71 -11.41 6.69
C ASP A 175 4.33 -12.24 5.56
N THR A 176 4.64 -11.57 4.45
CA THR A 176 5.36 -12.15 3.30
C THR A 176 6.84 -12.12 3.53
#